data_e95860a1e9795e7bf0efe30d4afa2c32
#
_entry.id   e95860a1e9795e7bf0efe30d4afa2c32
#
_cell.length_a   1.000
_cell.length_b   1.000
_cell.length_c   1.000
_cell.angle_alpha   90.00
_cell.angle_beta   90.00
_cell.angle_gamma   90.00
#
_symmetry.space_group_name_H-M   'P 1'
#
loop_
_entity.id
_entity.type
_entity.pdbx_description
1 polymer ?
#
loop_
_entity_poly.entity_id
_entity_poly.type
_entity_poly.pdbx_seq_one_letter_code
_entity_poly.pdbx_strand_id
1 'polypeptide(L)'
;MDGLLTFLGTGTSMGVPTLGCGCAVCTSADPRDRRLRPSVLLRWHEPGEGAGHERVVVIDTGPDFREQALRNGLTRVDAVFYTHSHADHIMGMDDLRPLSFTVAREGSPIPLYASPQTGSVLERIYDYTFSEQSTYPTRARVQLHPLAERNSVHGVELLRVPLIHGEMEIVGFRFGRVAYLTDVSAIPESSFALLEGLDHLIVSALRHKPHPSHATVEQAVAWARRIGARHTWLTHIAHELGHEETNRALPDGIRLAYDGLSLPVSL
;
A
#
# COMPACT_ATOMS: atom_id res chain seq x y z
N MET A 1 8.14 -14.65 -12.08
CA MET A 1 9.24 -13.68 -11.84
C MET A 1 9.39 -13.50 -10.35
N ASP A 2 10.61 -13.51 -9.83
CA ASP A 2 10.82 -13.31 -8.39
C ASP A 2 10.90 -11.83 -8.07
N GLY A 3 10.26 -11.44 -6.97
CA GLY A 3 10.22 -10.07 -6.49
C GLY A 3 10.31 -10.00 -4.97
N LEU A 4 10.36 -8.78 -4.46
CA LEU A 4 10.36 -8.47 -3.03
C LEU A 4 9.25 -7.46 -2.74
N LEU A 5 8.32 -7.82 -1.87
CA LEU A 5 7.35 -6.88 -1.32
C LEU A 5 7.86 -6.38 0.03
N THR A 6 7.91 -5.06 0.23
CA THR A 6 8.30 -4.44 1.50
C THR A 6 7.17 -3.56 2.03
N PHE A 7 6.83 -3.72 3.30
CA PHE A 7 5.91 -2.83 3.99
C PHE A 7 6.60 -1.50 4.29
N LEU A 8 6.18 -0.43 3.64
CA LEU A 8 6.69 0.92 3.90
C LEU A 8 6.06 1.53 5.16
N GLY A 9 4.81 1.17 5.42
CA GLY A 9 4.05 1.54 6.59
C GLY A 9 2.90 0.58 6.84
N THR A 10 2.61 0.33 8.11
CA THR A 10 1.62 -0.65 8.56
C THR A 10 0.58 -0.06 9.52
N GLY A 11 0.71 1.22 9.84
CA GLY A 11 -0.19 1.92 10.75
C GLY A 11 -1.48 2.40 10.09
N THR A 12 -2.44 2.77 10.90
CA THR A 12 -3.67 3.45 10.53
C THR A 12 -3.42 4.92 10.13
N SER A 13 -4.44 5.63 9.69
CA SER A 13 -4.40 7.02 9.25
C SER A 13 -3.74 8.00 10.25
N MET A 14 -3.82 7.72 11.54
CA MET A 14 -3.17 8.53 12.58
C MET A 14 -1.69 8.17 12.81
N GLY A 15 -1.21 7.05 12.25
CA GLY A 15 0.09 6.47 12.58
C GLY A 15 0.19 5.98 14.03
N VAL A 16 1.28 5.28 14.34
CA VAL A 16 1.61 4.86 15.71
C VAL A 16 3.09 5.19 15.96
N PRO A 17 3.42 5.98 17.00
CA PRO A 17 2.56 6.57 18.04
C PRO A 17 1.56 7.58 17.48
N THR A 18 0.35 7.55 18.02
CA THR A 18 -0.66 8.58 17.75
C THR A 18 -0.31 9.87 18.51
N LEU A 19 -0.42 11.02 17.86
CA LEU A 19 -0.10 12.31 18.46
C LEU A 19 -0.91 12.53 19.75
N GLY A 20 -0.21 12.90 20.82
CA GLY A 20 -0.80 13.16 22.13
C GLY A 20 -1.20 11.90 22.91
N CYS A 21 -0.95 10.70 22.41
CA CYS A 21 -1.29 9.44 23.09
C CYS A 21 -0.12 8.92 23.94
N GLY A 22 -0.38 8.62 25.21
CA GLY A 22 0.57 8.02 26.15
C GLY A 22 0.28 6.56 26.50
N CYS A 23 -0.48 5.81 25.68
CA CYS A 23 -0.77 4.41 25.94
C CYS A 23 0.48 3.51 25.81
N ALA A 24 0.38 2.29 26.31
CA ALA A 24 1.50 1.34 26.33
C ALA A 24 2.13 1.11 24.93
N VAL A 25 1.33 1.03 23.88
CA VAL A 25 1.82 0.84 22.51
C VAL A 25 2.48 2.11 21.95
N CYS A 26 1.89 3.28 22.18
CA CYS A 26 2.47 4.55 21.73
C CYS A 26 3.78 4.91 22.44
N THR A 27 4.01 4.39 23.64
CA THR A 27 5.24 4.58 24.42
C THR A 27 6.16 3.36 24.41
N SER A 28 5.82 2.34 23.61
CA SER A 28 6.58 1.08 23.51
C SER A 28 8.01 1.33 22.99
N ALA A 29 8.96 0.58 23.55
CA ALA A 29 10.33 0.52 23.06
C ALA A 29 10.50 -0.45 21.87
N ASP A 30 9.50 -1.29 21.58
CA ASP A 30 9.54 -2.18 20.43
C ASP A 30 9.42 -1.36 19.12
N PRO A 31 10.42 -1.40 18.25
CA PRO A 31 10.37 -0.65 16.99
C PRO A 31 9.21 -1.08 16.06
N ARG A 32 8.67 -2.29 16.24
CA ARG A 32 7.53 -2.80 15.46
C ARG A 32 6.19 -2.19 15.89
N ASP A 33 6.14 -1.49 17.04
CA ASP A 33 5.02 -0.66 17.47
C ASP A 33 5.08 0.76 16.91
N ARG A 34 6.13 1.11 16.13
CA ARG A 34 6.22 2.36 15.40
C ARG A 34 5.78 2.10 13.95
N ARG A 35 4.64 2.67 13.57
CA ARG A 35 3.96 2.35 12.31
C ARG A 35 3.64 3.63 11.57
N LEU A 36 4.26 3.82 10.43
CA LEU A 36 3.93 4.87 9.46
C LEU A 36 2.62 4.53 8.76
N ARG A 37 2.00 5.52 8.06
CA ARG A 37 0.75 5.32 7.30
C ARG A 37 0.93 4.23 6.25
N PRO A 38 -0.17 3.53 5.87
CA PRO A 38 -0.07 2.29 5.11
C PRO A 38 0.46 2.53 3.70
N SER A 39 1.45 1.76 3.32
CA SER A 39 1.99 1.71 1.95
C SER A 39 2.84 0.46 1.79
N VAL A 40 2.94 -0.05 0.58
CA VAL A 40 3.82 -1.17 0.23
C VAL A 40 4.62 -0.87 -1.03
N LEU A 41 5.79 -1.47 -1.08
CA LEU A 41 6.76 -1.36 -2.16
C LEU A 41 6.96 -2.74 -2.79
N LEU A 42 6.87 -2.82 -4.10
CA LEU A 42 7.18 -4.02 -4.87
C LEU A 42 8.44 -3.77 -5.71
N ARG A 43 9.43 -4.66 -5.61
CA ARG A 43 10.67 -4.63 -6.41
C ARG A 43 10.87 -5.93 -7.13
N TRP A 44 11.37 -5.87 -8.38
CA TRP A 44 11.79 -7.03 -9.16
C TRP A 44 12.83 -6.63 -10.20
N HIS A 45 13.48 -7.62 -10.82
CA HIS A 45 14.38 -7.40 -11.95
C HIS A 45 13.75 -7.92 -13.24
N GLU A 46 13.80 -7.13 -14.31
CA GLU A 46 13.32 -7.58 -15.62
C GLU A 46 14.19 -8.70 -16.17
N PRO A 47 13.57 -9.77 -16.73
CA PRO A 47 14.32 -10.84 -17.40
C PRO A 47 15.08 -10.29 -18.62
N GLY A 48 16.37 -10.64 -18.77
CA GLY A 48 17.18 -10.32 -19.94
C GLY A 48 17.90 -8.97 -19.95
N GLU A 49 17.60 -8.08 -19.04
CA GLU A 49 18.40 -6.89 -18.78
C GLU A 49 19.41 -7.22 -17.66
N GLY A 50 20.70 -6.95 -17.89
CA GLY A 50 21.77 -7.30 -16.93
C GLY A 50 21.46 -6.73 -15.52
N ALA A 51 22.25 -7.08 -14.51
CA ALA A 51 22.04 -6.87 -13.06
C ALA A 51 21.75 -5.43 -12.59
N GLY A 52 21.24 -4.55 -13.45
CA GLY A 52 21.06 -3.12 -13.17
C GLY A 52 19.64 -2.54 -13.29
N HIS A 53 18.68 -3.27 -13.82
CA HIS A 53 17.33 -2.71 -14.03
C HIS A 53 16.34 -3.26 -13.02
N GLU A 54 16.50 -2.80 -11.77
CA GLU A 54 15.46 -2.99 -10.75
C GLU A 54 14.22 -2.15 -11.11
N ARG A 55 13.05 -2.76 -11.06
CA ARG A 55 11.75 -2.10 -11.23
C ARG A 55 11.08 -1.93 -9.88
N VAL A 56 10.41 -0.80 -9.72
CA VAL A 56 9.86 -0.36 -8.44
C VAL A 56 8.44 0.13 -8.63
N VAL A 57 7.48 -0.51 -7.99
CA VAL A 57 6.09 -0.07 -7.89
C VAL A 57 5.75 0.23 -6.44
N VAL A 58 5.08 1.35 -6.20
CA VAL A 58 4.56 1.74 -4.89
C VAL A 58 3.04 1.66 -4.91
N ILE A 59 2.43 1.14 -3.86
CA ILE A 59 0.99 1.24 -3.63
C ILE A 59 0.78 2.22 -2.49
N ASP A 60 0.10 3.32 -2.80
CA ASP A 60 -0.17 4.49 -1.97
C ASP A 60 1.08 5.30 -1.55
N THR A 61 0.95 6.61 -1.63
CA THR A 61 1.96 7.59 -1.18
C THR A 61 1.31 8.51 -0.15
N GLY A 62 1.23 8.03 1.09
CA GLY A 62 0.71 8.79 2.22
C GLY A 62 1.67 9.90 2.69
N PRO A 63 1.32 10.67 3.72
CA PRO A 63 2.12 11.79 4.21
C PRO A 63 3.51 11.39 4.74
N ASP A 64 3.72 10.12 5.03
CA ASP A 64 5.02 9.59 5.47
C ASP A 64 5.91 9.11 4.31
N PHE A 65 5.48 9.26 3.05
CA PHE A 65 6.15 8.66 1.89
C PHE A 65 7.63 9.09 1.81
N ARG A 66 7.96 10.34 2.10
CA ARG A 66 9.37 10.78 2.12
C ARG A 66 10.22 9.98 3.10
N GLU A 67 9.74 9.79 4.32
CA GLU A 67 10.44 9.00 5.35
C GLU A 67 10.53 7.52 4.94
N GLN A 68 9.46 6.97 4.41
CA GLN A 68 9.38 5.61 3.89
C GLN A 68 10.40 5.39 2.76
N ALA A 69 10.47 6.32 1.81
CA ALA A 69 11.41 6.27 0.70
C ALA A 69 12.88 6.30 1.18
N LEU A 70 13.20 7.20 2.11
CA LEU A 70 14.54 7.33 2.68
C LEU A 70 14.96 6.07 3.43
N ARG A 71 14.10 5.52 4.30
CA ARG A 71 14.36 4.29 5.07
C ARG A 71 14.63 3.09 4.18
N ASN A 72 13.99 3.03 3.01
CA ASN A 72 14.09 1.91 2.09
C ASN A 72 15.02 2.17 0.89
N GLY A 73 15.79 3.27 0.92
CA GLY A 73 16.76 3.60 -0.10
C GLY A 73 16.15 3.74 -1.50
N LEU A 74 14.93 4.30 -1.62
CA LEU A 74 14.29 4.50 -2.90
C LEU A 74 15.03 5.56 -3.71
N THR A 75 15.53 5.16 -4.88
CA THR A 75 16.14 6.05 -5.87
C THR A 75 15.34 6.13 -7.16
N ARG A 76 14.29 5.29 -7.29
CA ARG A 76 13.46 5.14 -8.47
C ARG A 76 12.03 4.72 -8.07
N VAL A 77 11.05 5.15 -8.84
CA VAL A 77 9.66 4.64 -8.85
C VAL A 77 9.21 4.57 -10.30
N ASP A 78 8.82 3.39 -10.77
CA ASP A 78 8.37 3.16 -12.14
C ASP A 78 6.86 3.32 -12.30
N ALA A 79 6.09 3.10 -11.24
CA ALA A 79 4.64 3.38 -11.20
C ALA A 79 4.14 3.51 -9.76
N VAL A 80 3.02 4.23 -9.60
CA VAL A 80 2.26 4.28 -8.34
C VAL A 80 0.83 3.83 -8.61
N PHE A 81 0.30 3.01 -7.71
CA PHE A 81 -1.10 2.59 -7.70
C PHE A 81 -1.77 3.13 -6.45
N TYR A 82 -2.94 3.73 -6.60
CA TYR A 82 -3.71 4.26 -5.49
C TYR A 82 -4.93 3.41 -5.20
N THR A 83 -5.08 3.04 -3.94
CA THR A 83 -6.24 2.25 -3.46
C THR A 83 -7.49 3.11 -3.38
N HIS A 84 -7.38 4.31 -2.83
CA HIS A 84 -8.45 5.29 -2.68
C HIS A 84 -7.90 6.69 -2.33
N SER A 85 -8.79 7.65 -2.09
CA SER A 85 -8.43 9.07 -1.99
C SER A 85 -8.28 9.62 -0.56
N HIS A 86 -8.24 8.80 0.48
CA HIS A 86 -8.00 9.30 1.83
C HIS A 86 -6.59 9.88 1.98
N ALA A 87 -6.43 10.81 2.91
CA ALA A 87 -5.20 11.58 3.08
C ALA A 87 -3.97 10.71 3.37
N ASP A 88 -4.13 9.67 4.18
CA ASP A 88 -3.06 8.73 4.54
C ASP A 88 -2.56 7.87 3.37
N HIS A 89 -3.25 7.90 2.22
CA HIS A 89 -2.88 7.18 1.01
C HIS A 89 -2.33 8.08 -0.11
N ILE A 90 -2.70 9.39 -0.14
CA ILE A 90 -2.37 10.24 -1.29
C ILE A 90 -1.55 11.48 -0.97
N MET A 91 -1.44 11.92 0.30
CA MET A 91 -0.91 13.26 0.63
C MET A 91 0.62 13.38 0.53
N GLY A 92 1.33 12.32 0.16
CA GLY A 92 2.77 12.32 -0.13
C GLY A 92 3.11 12.24 -1.62
N MET A 93 2.13 12.42 -2.52
CA MET A 93 2.38 12.33 -3.97
C MET A 93 3.47 13.30 -4.45
N ASP A 94 3.54 14.50 -3.89
CA ASP A 94 4.56 15.48 -4.31
C ASP A 94 6.00 15.06 -3.94
N ASP A 95 6.18 14.17 -2.98
CA ASP A 95 7.49 13.60 -2.67
C ASP A 95 8.03 12.67 -3.78
N LEU A 96 7.22 12.31 -4.78
CA LEU A 96 7.69 11.68 -6.02
C LEU A 96 8.51 12.64 -6.89
N ARG A 97 8.42 13.96 -6.68
CA ARG A 97 9.04 14.99 -7.53
C ARG A 97 10.53 14.74 -7.79
N PRO A 98 11.41 14.57 -6.78
CA PRO A 98 12.82 14.32 -7.04
C PRO A 98 13.06 13.01 -7.80
N LEU A 99 12.29 11.95 -7.50
CA LEU A 99 12.39 10.66 -8.19
C LEU A 99 11.91 10.75 -9.63
N SER A 100 10.89 11.57 -9.90
CA SER A 100 10.34 11.77 -11.24
C SER A 100 11.33 12.42 -12.21
N PHE A 101 12.24 13.23 -11.73
CA PHE A 101 13.29 13.83 -12.57
C PHE A 101 14.33 12.78 -13.04
N THR A 102 14.56 11.75 -12.23
CA THR A 102 15.44 10.64 -12.61
C THR A 102 14.80 9.79 -13.69
N VAL A 103 13.57 9.37 -13.48
CA VAL A 103 12.81 8.54 -14.44
C VAL A 103 12.51 9.30 -15.74
N ALA A 104 12.22 10.60 -15.67
CA ALA A 104 11.95 11.42 -16.85
C ALA A 104 13.18 11.63 -17.76
N ARG A 105 14.41 11.44 -17.27
CA ARG A 105 15.61 11.40 -18.12
C ARG A 105 15.62 10.17 -19.03
N GLU A 106 14.89 9.13 -18.68
CA GLU A 106 14.64 7.94 -19.49
C GLU A 106 13.46 8.09 -20.47
N GLY A 107 12.80 9.27 -20.47
CA GLY A 107 11.85 9.69 -21.51
C GLY A 107 10.38 9.73 -21.13
N SER A 108 9.96 9.30 -19.92
CA SER A 108 8.55 9.24 -19.55
C SER A 108 8.27 9.75 -18.13
N PRO A 109 7.11 10.38 -17.87
CA PRO A 109 6.66 10.69 -16.51
C PRO A 109 6.34 9.40 -15.75
N ILE A 110 6.36 9.44 -14.40
CA ILE A 110 5.91 8.32 -13.56
C ILE A 110 4.40 8.16 -13.73
N PRO A 111 3.90 7.00 -14.19
CA PRO A 111 2.48 6.73 -14.27
C PRO A 111 1.86 6.55 -12.88
N LEU A 112 0.73 7.22 -12.65
CA LEU A 112 -0.10 7.12 -11.44
C LEU A 112 -1.42 6.47 -11.82
N TYR A 113 -1.67 5.26 -11.36
CA TYR A 113 -2.91 4.53 -11.64
C TYR A 113 -3.92 4.76 -10.51
N ALA A 114 -5.07 5.31 -10.85
CA ALA A 114 -6.11 5.62 -9.87
C ALA A 114 -7.51 5.40 -10.45
N SER A 115 -8.49 5.12 -9.58
CA SER A 115 -9.90 5.20 -9.98
C SER A 115 -10.25 6.62 -10.41
N PRO A 116 -11.29 6.85 -11.23
CA PRO A 116 -11.69 8.20 -11.63
C PRO A 116 -11.93 9.13 -10.43
N GLN A 117 -12.52 8.61 -9.35
CA GLN A 117 -12.78 9.36 -8.13
C GLN A 117 -11.48 9.78 -7.45
N THR A 118 -10.54 8.86 -7.28
CA THR A 118 -9.23 9.13 -6.66
C THR A 118 -8.40 10.07 -7.54
N GLY A 119 -8.42 9.87 -8.86
CA GLY A 119 -7.74 10.74 -9.83
C GLY A 119 -8.22 12.19 -9.72
N SER A 120 -9.54 12.42 -9.70
CA SER A 120 -10.11 13.76 -9.55
C SER A 120 -9.74 14.44 -8.22
N VAL A 121 -9.56 13.68 -7.14
CA VAL A 121 -9.08 14.23 -5.86
C VAL A 121 -7.61 14.61 -5.96
N LEU A 122 -6.76 13.78 -6.56
CA LEU A 122 -5.35 14.07 -6.81
C LEU A 122 -5.17 15.33 -7.66
N GLU A 123 -5.89 15.45 -8.77
CA GLU A 123 -5.86 16.64 -9.64
C GLU A 123 -6.24 17.91 -8.89
N ARG A 124 -7.26 17.86 -8.04
CA ARG A 124 -7.72 19.01 -7.25
C ARG A 124 -6.72 19.42 -6.16
N ILE A 125 -6.10 18.43 -5.46
CA ILE A 125 -5.16 18.71 -4.37
C ILE A 125 -3.83 19.21 -4.93
N TYR A 126 -3.38 18.64 -6.03
CA TYR A 126 -2.10 18.93 -6.68
C TYR A 126 -2.29 19.63 -8.03
N ASP A 127 -3.22 20.62 -8.08
CA ASP A 127 -3.56 21.34 -9.32
C ASP A 127 -2.32 21.96 -9.98
N TYR A 128 -1.37 22.48 -9.19
CA TYR A 128 -0.10 23.00 -9.70
C TYR A 128 0.76 21.95 -10.43
N THR A 129 0.54 20.65 -10.17
CA THR A 129 1.22 19.55 -10.85
C THR A 129 0.50 19.15 -12.13
N PHE A 130 -0.84 19.07 -12.09
CA PHE A 130 -1.65 18.52 -13.18
C PHE A 130 -2.21 19.58 -14.14
N SER A 131 -2.39 20.83 -13.68
CA SER A 131 -2.95 21.88 -14.52
C SER A 131 -2.03 22.22 -15.70
N GLU A 132 -2.56 22.26 -16.91
CA GLU A 132 -1.87 22.74 -18.11
C GLU A 132 -1.49 24.23 -17.99
N GLN A 133 -2.23 25.00 -17.19
CA GLN A 133 -1.97 26.42 -16.95
C GLN A 133 -0.89 26.67 -15.90
N SER A 134 -0.42 25.61 -15.22
CA SER A 134 0.60 25.76 -14.17
C SER A 134 1.94 26.21 -14.77
N THR A 135 2.44 27.31 -14.26
CA THR A 135 3.77 27.85 -14.57
C THR A 135 4.86 27.34 -13.64
N TYR A 136 4.53 26.44 -12.70
CA TYR A 136 5.49 25.93 -11.73
C TYR A 136 6.55 25.03 -12.40
N PRO A 137 7.81 25.45 -12.48
CA PRO A 137 8.79 24.83 -13.38
C PRO A 137 9.34 23.50 -12.87
N THR A 138 9.27 23.26 -11.55
CA THR A 138 9.87 22.08 -10.89
C THR A 138 8.82 21.12 -10.33
N ARG A 139 7.59 21.13 -10.88
CA ARG A 139 6.53 20.18 -10.49
C ARG A 139 6.96 18.72 -10.74
N ALA A 140 6.33 17.80 -10.00
CA ALA A 140 6.54 16.38 -10.22
C ALA A 140 6.18 16.00 -11.68
N ARG A 141 7.00 15.19 -12.33
CA ARG A 141 6.76 14.65 -13.66
C ARG A 141 6.00 13.33 -13.53
N VAL A 142 4.72 13.44 -13.35
CA VAL A 142 3.79 12.33 -13.16
C VAL A 142 2.65 12.44 -14.15
N GLN A 143 2.00 11.31 -14.45
CA GLN A 143 0.85 11.26 -15.34
C GLN A 143 -0.22 10.35 -14.76
N LEU A 144 -1.46 10.85 -14.63
CA LEU A 144 -2.60 10.05 -14.21
C LEU A 144 -3.07 9.14 -15.36
N HIS A 145 -3.31 7.89 -15.00
CA HIS A 145 -3.89 6.87 -15.85
C HIS A 145 -5.12 6.27 -15.16
N PRO A 146 -6.20 5.99 -15.91
CA PRO A 146 -7.34 5.29 -15.36
C PRO A 146 -6.94 3.88 -14.92
N LEU A 147 -7.36 3.48 -13.74
CA LEU A 147 -7.14 2.14 -13.23
C LEU A 147 -8.05 1.15 -13.96
N ALA A 148 -7.48 0.25 -14.74
CA ALA A 148 -8.17 -0.86 -15.39
C ALA A 148 -8.38 -2.05 -14.42
N GLU A 149 -9.15 -3.07 -14.84
CA GLU A 149 -9.25 -4.32 -14.11
C GLU A 149 -7.88 -5.04 -14.03
N ARG A 150 -7.11 -4.96 -15.12
CA ARG A 150 -5.74 -5.49 -15.25
C ARG A 150 -4.84 -4.39 -15.74
N ASN A 151 -3.75 -4.18 -15.03
CA ASN A 151 -2.74 -3.17 -15.39
C ASN A 151 -1.38 -3.88 -15.46
N SER A 152 -0.59 -3.57 -16.47
CA SER A 152 0.74 -4.17 -16.65
C SER A 152 1.81 -3.10 -16.51
N VAL A 153 2.82 -3.37 -15.67
CA VAL A 153 4.00 -2.53 -15.51
C VAL A 153 5.23 -3.41 -15.64
N HIS A 154 6.03 -3.18 -16.68
CA HIS A 154 7.28 -3.92 -16.92
C HIS A 154 7.13 -5.44 -16.77
N GLY A 155 6.07 -6.01 -17.40
CA GLY A 155 5.82 -7.46 -17.40
C GLY A 155 5.15 -8.01 -16.14
N VAL A 156 4.93 -7.21 -15.12
CA VAL A 156 4.15 -7.60 -13.93
C VAL A 156 2.72 -7.10 -14.06
N GLU A 157 1.76 -8.03 -13.88
CA GLU A 157 0.34 -7.70 -13.89
C GLU A 157 -0.15 -7.38 -12.47
N LEU A 158 -0.84 -6.25 -12.34
CA LEU A 158 -1.60 -5.89 -11.14
C LEU A 158 -3.09 -5.98 -11.46
N LEU A 159 -3.77 -6.89 -10.80
CA LEU A 159 -5.21 -7.10 -10.90
C LEU A 159 -5.92 -6.27 -9.84
N ARG A 160 -6.88 -5.48 -10.25
CA ARG A 160 -7.75 -4.72 -9.36
C ARG A 160 -8.70 -5.66 -8.61
N VAL A 161 -8.75 -5.55 -7.28
CA VAL A 161 -9.68 -6.28 -6.41
C VAL A 161 -10.67 -5.29 -5.81
N PRO A 162 -11.96 -5.30 -6.19
CA PRO A 162 -12.99 -4.44 -5.61
C PRO A 162 -13.18 -4.72 -4.11
N LEU A 163 -13.24 -3.67 -3.30
CA LEU A 163 -13.39 -3.74 -1.84
C LEU A 163 -14.36 -2.65 -1.37
N ILE A 164 -14.86 -2.78 -0.13
CA ILE A 164 -15.70 -1.78 0.53
C ILE A 164 -14.98 -1.22 1.75
N HIS A 165 -15.03 0.10 1.89
CA HIS A 165 -14.53 0.88 3.01
C HIS A 165 -15.62 1.80 3.55
N GLY A 166 -16.37 1.33 4.54
CA GLY A 166 -17.61 1.99 4.99
C GLY A 166 -18.64 2.01 3.86
N GLU A 167 -18.95 3.20 3.34
CA GLU A 167 -19.87 3.39 2.20
C GLU A 167 -19.13 3.55 0.86
N MET A 168 -17.80 3.59 0.87
CA MET A 168 -17.00 3.80 -0.34
C MET A 168 -16.59 2.48 -0.99
N GLU A 169 -16.65 2.44 -2.30
CA GLU A 169 -15.93 1.45 -3.09
C GLU A 169 -14.47 1.86 -3.21
N ILE A 170 -13.57 0.98 -2.80
CA ILE A 170 -12.13 1.13 -2.92
C ILE A 170 -11.52 -0.05 -3.66
N VAL A 171 -10.23 -0.04 -3.87
CA VAL A 171 -9.55 -1.13 -4.56
C VAL A 171 -8.40 -1.68 -3.73
N GLY A 172 -8.27 -3.00 -3.69
CA GLY A 172 -7.04 -3.70 -3.38
C GLY A 172 -6.35 -4.14 -4.67
N PHE A 173 -5.17 -4.71 -4.54
CA PHE A 173 -4.38 -5.18 -5.67
C PHE A 173 -3.90 -6.61 -5.46
N ARG A 174 -4.03 -7.42 -6.52
CA ARG A 174 -3.36 -8.73 -6.60
C ARG A 174 -2.26 -8.67 -7.65
N PHE A 175 -1.10 -9.20 -7.33
CA PHE A 175 0.03 -9.40 -8.23
C PHE A 175 0.63 -10.78 -7.98
N GLY A 176 0.66 -11.61 -9.02
CA GLY A 176 1.04 -13.02 -8.90
C GLY A 176 0.23 -13.75 -7.82
N ARG A 177 0.94 -14.22 -6.79
CA ARG A 177 0.35 -14.96 -5.67
C ARG A 177 0.25 -14.13 -4.37
N VAL A 178 0.20 -12.80 -4.50
CA VAL A 178 0.07 -11.86 -3.39
C VAL A 178 -1.14 -10.97 -3.58
N ALA A 179 -1.89 -10.68 -2.51
CA ALA A 179 -2.94 -9.67 -2.50
C ALA A 179 -2.73 -8.67 -1.36
N TYR A 180 -2.89 -7.37 -1.68
CA TYR A 180 -2.84 -6.25 -0.74
C TYR A 180 -4.22 -5.60 -0.64
N LEU A 181 -4.86 -5.74 0.53
CA LEU A 181 -6.23 -5.32 0.82
C LEU A 181 -6.23 -4.40 2.04
N THR A 182 -5.80 -3.15 1.87
CA THR A 182 -5.86 -2.15 2.96
C THR A 182 -7.25 -1.54 3.09
N ASP A 183 -7.56 -0.95 4.24
CA ASP A 183 -8.76 -0.15 4.53
C ASP A 183 -10.12 -0.87 4.31
N VAL A 184 -10.11 -2.18 4.30
CA VAL A 184 -11.30 -2.97 4.00
C VAL A 184 -12.23 -3.08 5.21
N SER A 185 -13.52 -2.81 5.01
CA SER A 185 -14.61 -3.14 5.96
C SER A 185 -15.43 -4.33 5.49
N ALA A 186 -15.50 -4.58 4.16
CA ALA A 186 -16.13 -5.76 3.59
C ALA A 186 -15.48 -6.14 2.26
N ILE A 187 -15.39 -7.45 2.02
CA ILE A 187 -14.95 -8.03 0.75
C ILE A 187 -16.20 -8.51 0.01
N PRO A 188 -16.55 -7.90 -1.14
CA PRO A 188 -17.67 -8.38 -1.97
C PRO A 188 -17.51 -9.84 -2.35
N GLU A 189 -18.61 -10.58 -2.45
CA GLU A 189 -18.58 -12.01 -2.77
C GLU A 189 -17.85 -12.29 -4.09
N SER A 190 -18.04 -11.45 -5.10
CA SER A 190 -17.34 -11.55 -6.39
C SER A 190 -15.83 -11.40 -6.29
N SER A 191 -15.33 -10.72 -5.25
CA SER A 191 -13.88 -10.49 -5.09
C SER A 191 -13.14 -11.71 -4.54
N PHE A 192 -13.83 -12.65 -3.86
CA PHE A 192 -13.17 -13.83 -3.31
C PHE A 192 -12.56 -14.72 -4.40
N ALA A 193 -13.19 -14.84 -5.57
CA ALA A 193 -12.64 -15.58 -6.70
C ALA A 193 -11.30 -15.01 -7.19
N LEU A 194 -11.07 -13.70 -7.02
CA LEU A 194 -9.82 -13.05 -7.36
C LEU A 194 -8.70 -13.31 -6.33
N LEU A 195 -9.04 -13.90 -5.17
CA LEU A 195 -8.13 -14.10 -4.03
C LEU A 195 -7.76 -15.58 -3.84
N GLU A 196 -8.09 -16.45 -4.77
CA GLU A 196 -7.74 -17.88 -4.71
C GLU A 196 -6.25 -18.12 -4.97
N GLY A 197 -5.67 -19.11 -4.27
CA GLY A 197 -4.31 -19.61 -4.52
C GLY A 197 -3.19 -18.64 -4.13
N LEU A 198 -3.39 -17.77 -3.14
CA LEU A 198 -2.38 -16.85 -2.65
C LEU A 198 -1.32 -17.56 -1.79
N ASP A 199 -0.08 -17.10 -1.92
CA ASP A 199 0.98 -17.38 -0.93
C ASP A 199 0.93 -16.35 0.21
N HIS A 200 0.67 -15.08 -0.12
CA HIS A 200 0.57 -14.00 0.86
C HIS A 200 -0.72 -13.21 0.70
N LEU A 201 -1.51 -13.14 1.75
CA LEU A 201 -2.61 -12.20 1.91
C LEU A 201 -2.16 -11.09 2.86
N ILE A 202 -2.26 -9.84 2.42
CA ILE A 202 -2.06 -8.67 3.25
C ILE A 202 -3.43 -8.01 3.40
N VAL A 203 -3.97 -7.92 4.61
CA VAL A 203 -5.32 -7.42 4.85
C VAL A 203 -5.36 -6.51 6.08
N SER A 204 -6.14 -5.44 6.00
CA SER A 204 -6.27 -4.53 7.14
C SER A 204 -6.98 -5.18 8.33
N ALA A 205 -6.49 -4.85 9.53
CA ALA A 205 -7.09 -5.24 10.81
C ALA A 205 -6.85 -4.12 11.82
N LEU A 206 -7.81 -3.21 11.94
CA LEU A 206 -7.61 -1.98 12.69
C LEU A 206 -7.37 -2.24 14.18
N ARG A 207 -8.28 -3.01 14.82
CA ARG A 207 -8.32 -3.32 16.25
C ARG A 207 -9.37 -4.39 16.54
N HIS A 208 -9.53 -4.81 17.81
CA HIS A 208 -10.59 -5.75 18.21
C HIS A 208 -11.99 -5.12 18.25
N LYS A 209 -12.08 -3.83 18.66
CA LYS A 209 -13.38 -3.14 18.72
C LYS A 209 -13.88 -2.82 17.30
N PRO A 210 -15.18 -3.04 17.02
CA PRO A 210 -15.76 -2.69 15.73
C PRO A 210 -15.54 -1.23 15.33
N HIS A 211 -15.39 -1.03 14.03
CA HIS A 211 -15.28 0.28 13.39
C HIS A 211 -16.20 0.30 12.15
N PRO A 212 -16.88 1.42 11.83
CA PRO A 212 -17.82 1.45 10.71
C PRO A 212 -17.18 1.25 9.33
N SER A 213 -15.90 1.58 9.18
CA SER A 213 -15.22 1.53 7.89
C SER A 213 -13.99 0.61 7.85
N HIS A 214 -13.63 -0.08 8.92
CA HIS A 214 -12.46 -0.97 8.95
C HIS A 214 -12.78 -2.30 9.62
N ALA A 215 -12.12 -3.35 9.15
CA ALA A 215 -12.21 -4.68 9.75
C ALA A 215 -11.62 -4.73 11.16
N THR A 216 -12.22 -5.56 12.00
CA THR A 216 -11.58 -6.01 13.24
C THR A 216 -10.55 -7.12 12.97
N VAL A 217 -9.73 -7.43 13.97
CA VAL A 217 -8.80 -8.57 13.91
C VAL A 217 -9.56 -9.88 13.62
N GLU A 218 -10.71 -10.07 14.26
CA GLU A 218 -11.54 -11.29 14.12
C GLU A 218 -12.11 -11.42 12.70
N GLN A 219 -12.56 -10.30 12.10
CA GLN A 219 -13.03 -10.28 10.72
C GLN A 219 -11.89 -10.60 9.73
N ALA A 220 -10.72 -9.99 9.92
CA ALA A 220 -9.55 -10.26 9.10
C ALA A 220 -9.10 -11.74 9.19
N VAL A 221 -9.11 -12.33 10.39
CA VAL A 221 -8.85 -13.75 10.61
C VAL A 221 -9.89 -14.63 9.91
N ALA A 222 -11.17 -14.26 9.95
CA ALA A 222 -12.22 -15.01 9.25
C ALA A 222 -12.02 -14.99 7.73
N TRP A 223 -11.67 -13.84 7.15
CA TRP A 223 -11.33 -13.74 5.72
C TRP A 223 -10.07 -14.52 5.36
N ALA A 224 -9.03 -14.43 6.18
CA ALA A 224 -7.81 -15.21 5.98
C ALA A 224 -8.08 -16.72 5.90
N ARG A 225 -8.91 -17.23 6.80
CA ARG A 225 -9.32 -18.65 6.78
C ARG A 225 -10.15 -19.01 5.54
N ARG A 226 -11.06 -18.13 5.11
CA ARG A 226 -11.87 -18.35 3.93
C ARG A 226 -11.06 -18.34 2.64
N ILE A 227 -10.12 -17.38 2.51
CA ILE A 227 -9.25 -17.22 1.35
C ILE A 227 -8.21 -18.35 1.29
N GLY A 228 -7.72 -18.81 2.44
CA GLY A 228 -6.79 -19.92 2.54
C GLY A 228 -5.39 -19.62 2.02
N ALA A 229 -4.92 -18.37 2.13
CA ALA A 229 -3.55 -18.02 1.81
C ALA A 229 -2.55 -18.73 2.73
N ARG A 230 -1.35 -19.05 2.26
CA ARG A 230 -0.31 -19.71 3.08
C ARG A 230 0.11 -18.88 4.28
N HIS A 231 0.23 -17.56 4.06
CA HIS A 231 0.59 -16.58 5.09
C HIS A 231 -0.32 -15.38 4.99
N THR A 232 -0.79 -14.90 6.13
CA THR A 232 -1.58 -13.68 6.22
C THR A 232 -0.87 -12.65 7.09
N TRP A 233 -0.77 -11.41 6.56
CA TRP A 233 -0.15 -10.28 7.22
C TRP A 233 -1.20 -9.22 7.48
N LEU A 234 -1.42 -8.91 8.76
CA LEU A 234 -2.36 -7.87 9.15
C LEU A 234 -1.67 -6.51 9.07
N THR A 235 -2.33 -5.54 8.45
CA THR A 235 -1.85 -4.16 8.25
C THR A 235 -2.90 -3.15 8.64
N HIS A 236 -2.62 -1.85 8.47
CA HIS A 236 -3.51 -0.74 8.86
C HIS A 236 -3.89 -0.80 10.36
N ILE A 237 -2.88 -0.93 11.20
CA ILE A 237 -2.97 -1.32 12.61
C ILE A 237 -3.02 -0.06 13.48
N ALA A 238 -4.00 0.01 14.38
CA ALA A 238 -4.12 1.07 15.37
C ALA A 238 -3.26 0.80 16.62
N HIS A 239 -3.19 1.81 17.50
CA HIS A 239 -2.36 1.77 18.71
C HIS A 239 -2.94 0.90 19.85
N GLU A 240 -4.10 0.27 19.64
CA GLU A 240 -4.67 -0.71 20.56
C GLU A 240 -4.03 -2.09 20.44
N LEU A 241 -3.26 -2.35 19.36
CA LEU A 241 -2.64 -3.64 19.07
C LEU A 241 -1.12 -3.58 19.26
N GLY A 242 -0.62 -4.03 20.39
CA GLY A 242 0.81 -4.24 20.61
C GLY A 242 1.34 -5.40 19.77
N HIS A 243 2.50 -5.23 19.13
CA HIS A 243 3.00 -6.21 18.14
C HIS A 243 3.16 -7.60 18.73
N GLU A 244 3.91 -7.75 19.80
CA GLU A 244 4.19 -9.04 20.42
C GLU A 244 2.96 -9.68 21.07
N GLU A 245 2.16 -8.87 21.79
CA GLU A 245 0.97 -9.35 22.49
C GLU A 245 -0.05 -9.90 21.48
N THR A 246 -0.33 -9.13 20.43
CA THR A 246 -1.29 -9.54 19.40
C THR A 246 -0.80 -10.78 18.65
N ASN A 247 0.49 -10.84 18.28
CA ASN A 247 1.04 -12.00 17.56
C ASN A 247 0.97 -13.31 18.36
N ARG A 248 1.07 -13.26 19.71
CA ARG A 248 0.90 -14.46 20.53
C ARG A 248 -0.53 -15.00 20.54
N ALA A 249 -1.53 -14.12 20.34
CA ALA A 249 -2.93 -14.49 20.32
C ALA A 249 -3.45 -14.87 18.93
N LEU A 250 -2.74 -14.52 17.86
CA LEU A 250 -3.15 -14.81 16.48
C LEU A 250 -2.95 -16.30 16.15
N PRO A 251 -3.84 -16.87 15.31
CA PRO A 251 -3.69 -18.24 14.80
C PRO A 251 -2.38 -18.42 14.01
N ASP A 252 -1.95 -19.68 13.85
CA ASP A 252 -0.82 -20.01 13.01
C ASP A 252 -1.04 -19.54 11.57
N GLY A 253 0.04 -19.05 10.93
CA GLY A 253 0.03 -18.51 9.59
C GLY A 253 -0.49 -17.08 9.48
N ILE A 254 -0.98 -16.47 10.56
CA ILE A 254 -1.44 -15.07 10.61
C ILE A 254 -0.56 -14.27 11.56
N ARG A 255 -0.03 -13.13 11.12
CA ARG A 255 0.84 -12.25 11.91
C ARG A 255 0.55 -10.77 11.62
N LEU A 256 0.86 -9.90 12.57
CA LEU A 256 0.96 -8.46 12.28
C LEU A 256 2.17 -8.20 11.40
N ALA A 257 1.98 -7.39 10.36
CA ALA A 257 3.09 -6.80 9.64
C ALA A 257 3.74 -5.68 10.48
N TYR A 258 4.92 -5.25 10.07
CA TYR A 258 5.63 -4.10 10.66
C TYR A 258 6.42 -3.37 9.57
N ASP A 259 6.73 -2.11 9.79
CA ASP A 259 7.45 -1.27 8.85
C ASP A 259 8.85 -1.82 8.56
N GLY A 260 9.17 -2.02 7.29
CA GLY A 260 10.42 -2.62 6.84
C GLY A 260 10.40 -4.15 6.69
N LEU A 261 9.31 -4.84 7.08
CA LEU A 261 9.16 -6.27 6.77
C LEU A 261 9.18 -6.47 5.26
N SER A 262 10.02 -7.42 4.81
CA SER A 262 10.12 -7.75 3.38
C SER A 262 9.80 -9.22 3.16
N LEU A 263 9.01 -9.49 2.12
CA LEU A 263 8.53 -10.81 1.76
C LEU A 263 9.02 -11.16 0.34
N PRO A 264 9.73 -12.29 0.13
CA PRO A 264 9.94 -12.84 -1.20
C PRO A 264 8.58 -13.18 -1.83
N VAL A 265 8.35 -12.79 -3.08
CA VAL A 265 7.08 -12.97 -3.78
C VAL A 265 7.30 -13.49 -5.20
N SER A 266 6.35 -14.29 -5.70
CA SER A 266 6.28 -14.70 -7.10
C SER A 266 5.25 -13.84 -7.83
N LEU A 267 5.72 -13.14 -8.86
CA LEU A 267 4.99 -12.17 -9.68
C LEU A 267 4.53 -12.77 -11.01
#